data_b501da0dc648f536179aa54b7aa10718
#
_entry.id   b501da0dc648f536179aa54b7aa10718
#
_cell.length_a   1.000
_cell.length_b   1.000
_cell.length_c   1.000
_cell.angle_alpha   90.00
_cell.angle_beta   90.00
_cell.angle_gamma   90.00
#
_symmetry.space_group_name_H-M   'P 1'
#
loop_
_entity.id
_entity.type
_entity.pdbx_description
1 polymer ?
#
loop_
_entity_poly.entity_id
_entity_poly.type
_entity_poly.pdbx_seq_one_letter_code
_entity_poly.pdbx_strand_id
1 'polypeptide(L)'
;MRLAHTVASHTWTFADLKDVLAKASPLRSGDVLAGVAASSAQERVAARFCLADLALATFLDEALVPYEADDVTRLIVDGHDASAFAPVAHLTVGDFRDWLLLESTDTATLTALAPGVTPEMAAAVSKLMRNQDLITVAKKCSVVTRFRGTIGLPGRLSIRLQPNHPTDDLEGIAISMLDGLMYGAGDAVVGVNPASDDGAVLTRLWHALDDVRARFAIPTQTCVLTHVTTQLDALARGVPIDLVFQSVAGTQKANETFGVTLAMLGEANDAARAMKRATVGDPANANVMYFETGQGSALSANAHHGIDQQTCEARAYAVARAFKPLLTNSVVGFIGPEYLYDGKQIIRAGLEDHFCGKLMGLPLGCDVCYTNHAEADSDDMDTLMTLLATAGVTYLMGVPGADDVMLGYQSTSFHDALYLRSLLGLGRTPEFERWLVAMGIADDAGRLLAASDRNPLLLDFASRRAA
;
A
#
# COMPACT_ATOMS: atom_id res chain seq x y z
N MET A 1 -0.82 -24.03 -25.63
CA MET A 1 -1.46 -22.95 -26.44
C MET A 1 -0.37 -22.18 -27.17
N ARG A 2 -0.57 -21.75 -28.43
CA ARG A 2 0.46 -20.96 -29.11
C ARG A 2 0.30 -19.48 -28.71
N LEU A 3 1.19 -18.97 -27.91
CA LEU A 3 1.22 -17.56 -27.48
C LEU A 3 1.86 -16.71 -28.60
N ALA A 4 1.03 -16.23 -29.54
CA ALA A 4 1.52 -15.46 -30.68
C ALA A 4 0.43 -14.52 -31.23
N HIS A 5 0.85 -13.35 -31.70
CA HIS A 5 -0.03 -12.39 -32.38
C HIS A 5 0.71 -11.62 -33.46
N THR A 6 0.00 -11.26 -34.55
CA THR A 6 0.57 -10.58 -35.71
C THR A 6 0.21 -9.10 -35.67
N VAL A 7 1.22 -8.26 -35.75
CA VAL A 7 1.09 -6.80 -35.85
C VAL A 7 1.89 -6.32 -37.05
N ALA A 8 1.26 -5.54 -37.93
CA ALA A 8 1.92 -4.95 -39.09
C ALA A 8 2.75 -5.98 -39.93
N SER A 9 2.18 -7.11 -40.28
CA SER A 9 2.80 -8.21 -41.02
C SER A 9 3.94 -8.97 -40.31
N HIS A 10 4.27 -8.65 -39.08
CA HIS A 10 5.21 -9.41 -38.29
C HIS A 10 4.48 -10.22 -37.19
N THR A 11 4.80 -11.53 -37.10
CA THR A 11 4.24 -12.39 -36.03
C THR A 11 5.22 -12.46 -34.85
N TRP A 12 4.76 -11.97 -33.72
CA TRP A 12 5.44 -12.08 -32.45
C TRP A 12 5.02 -13.37 -31.75
N THR A 13 5.98 -14.09 -31.19
CA THR A 13 5.75 -15.34 -30.46
C THR A 13 6.36 -15.21 -29.08
N PHE A 14 5.62 -15.59 -28.05
CA PHE A 14 6.02 -15.49 -26.65
C PHE A 14 6.29 -16.89 -26.11
N ALA A 15 7.31 -17.00 -25.25
CA ALA A 15 7.80 -18.29 -24.76
C ALA A 15 6.82 -18.97 -23.78
N ASP A 16 6.28 -18.20 -22.86
CA ASP A 16 5.38 -18.65 -21.79
C ASP A 16 4.50 -17.48 -21.27
N LEU A 17 3.72 -17.75 -20.24
CA LEU A 17 2.83 -16.76 -19.62
C LEU A 17 3.59 -15.57 -19.01
N LYS A 18 4.77 -15.80 -18.42
CA LYS A 18 5.62 -14.72 -17.88
C LYS A 18 6.08 -13.77 -18.97
N ASP A 19 6.50 -14.31 -20.10
CA ASP A 19 6.97 -13.53 -21.26
C ASP A 19 5.85 -12.66 -21.82
N VAL A 20 4.62 -13.19 -21.94
CA VAL A 20 3.45 -12.39 -22.36
C VAL A 20 3.16 -11.27 -21.36
N LEU A 21 3.12 -11.58 -20.06
CA LEU A 21 2.86 -10.57 -19.00
C LEU A 21 3.91 -9.47 -19.02
N ALA A 22 5.18 -9.82 -19.04
CA ALA A 22 6.28 -8.86 -19.02
C ALA A 22 6.25 -7.95 -20.25
N LYS A 23 6.08 -8.52 -21.43
CA LYS A 23 6.05 -7.76 -22.70
C LYS A 23 4.77 -6.95 -22.90
N ALA A 24 3.65 -7.31 -22.27
CA ALA A 24 2.42 -6.53 -22.27
C ALA A 24 2.50 -5.31 -21.34
N SER A 25 3.43 -5.28 -20.38
CA SER A 25 3.60 -4.20 -19.40
C SER A 25 3.87 -2.86 -20.10
N PRO A 26 3.37 -1.73 -19.55
CA PRO A 26 3.91 -0.41 -19.88
C PRO A 26 5.43 -0.39 -19.70
N LEU A 27 6.10 0.48 -20.43
CA LEU A 27 7.56 0.60 -20.32
C LEU A 27 7.94 1.00 -18.90
N ARG A 28 8.86 0.23 -18.31
CA ARG A 28 9.47 0.49 -17.00
C ARG A 28 10.96 0.23 -17.04
N SER A 29 11.70 1.07 -16.36
CA SER A 29 13.17 0.98 -16.32
C SER A 29 13.62 -0.35 -15.70
N GLY A 30 12.98 -0.81 -14.63
CA GLY A 30 13.32 -2.09 -14.00
C GLY A 30 13.12 -3.29 -14.91
N ASP A 31 12.04 -3.35 -15.69
CA ASP A 31 11.80 -4.42 -16.64
C ASP A 31 12.83 -4.42 -17.78
N VAL A 32 13.27 -3.22 -18.21
CA VAL A 32 14.37 -3.08 -19.18
C VAL A 32 15.67 -3.57 -18.60
N LEU A 33 16.00 -3.18 -17.38
CA LEU A 33 17.22 -3.60 -16.66
C LEU A 33 17.25 -5.12 -16.46
N ALA A 34 16.10 -5.71 -16.12
CA ALA A 34 15.96 -7.17 -15.97
C ALA A 34 15.94 -7.96 -17.30
N GLY A 35 15.88 -7.25 -18.45
CA GLY A 35 15.84 -7.88 -19.77
C GLY A 35 14.53 -8.55 -20.12
N VAL A 36 13.42 -8.24 -19.41
CA VAL A 36 12.10 -8.85 -19.62
C VAL A 36 11.13 -7.94 -20.39
N ALA A 37 11.45 -6.65 -20.54
CA ALA A 37 10.62 -5.69 -21.25
C ALA A 37 10.45 -6.04 -22.74
N ALA A 38 9.34 -5.57 -23.35
CA ALA A 38 9.18 -5.60 -24.79
C ALA A 38 10.27 -4.78 -25.50
N SER A 39 10.87 -5.34 -26.56
CA SER A 39 11.91 -4.69 -27.35
C SER A 39 11.39 -3.53 -28.21
N SER A 40 10.09 -3.45 -28.43
CA SER A 40 9.44 -2.44 -29.24
C SER A 40 7.98 -2.20 -28.83
N ALA A 41 7.43 -1.05 -29.28
CA ALA A 41 6.01 -0.77 -29.10
C ALA A 41 5.11 -1.80 -29.85
N GLN A 42 5.55 -2.31 -30.99
CA GLN A 42 4.83 -3.32 -31.76
C GLN A 42 4.79 -4.66 -31.01
N GLU A 43 5.90 -5.09 -30.42
CA GLU A 43 5.93 -6.29 -29.58
C GLU A 43 5.00 -6.15 -28.38
N ARG A 44 5.01 -4.99 -27.70
CA ARG A 44 4.09 -4.72 -26.60
C ARG A 44 2.63 -4.78 -27.01
N VAL A 45 2.29 -4.24 -28.19
CA VAL A 45 0.93 -4.33 -28.73
C VAL A 45 0.56 -5.78 -29.01
N ALA A 46 1.45 -6.57 -29.63
CA ALA A 46 1.21 -7.99 -29.90
C ALA A 46 1.03 -8.78 -28.60
N ALA A 47 1.85 -8.50 -27.55
CA ALA A 47 1.73 -9.13 -26.25
C ALA A 47 0.38 -8.80 -25.58
N ARG A 48 -0.10 -7.55 -25.67
CA ARG A 48 -1.40 -7.15 -25.13
C ARG A 48 -2.57 -7.83 -25.83
N PHE A 49 -2.54 -7.98 -27.15
CA PHE A 49 -3.56 -8.75 -27.85
C PHE A 49 -3.53 -10.22 -27.43
N CYS A 50 -2.33 -10.82 -27.38
CA CYS A 50 -2.19 -12.20 -26.91
C CYS A 50 -2.73 -12.35 -25.48
N LEU A 51 -2.40 -11.41 -24.57
CA LEU A 51 -2.87 -11.40 -23.18
C LEU A 51 -4.39 -11.24 -23.09
N ALA A 52 -4.98 -10.38 -23.93
CA ALA A 52 -6.43 -10.15 -23.93
C ALA A 52 -7.24 -11.41 -24.30
N ASP A 53 -6.68 -12.27 -25.16
CA ASP A 53 -7.31 -13.51 -25.60
C ASP A 53 -7.11 -14.69 -24.63
N LEU A 54 -6.28 -14.54 -23.58
CA LEU A 54 -6.07 -15.59 -22.58
C LEU A 54 -7.29 -15.74 -21.67
N ALA A 55 -7.72 -17.00 -21.46
CA ALA A 55 -8.73 -17.28 -20.43
C ALA A 55 -8.20 -16.96 -19.02
N LEU A 56 -9.01 -16.38 -18.16
CA LEU A 56 -8.62 -16.13 -16.76
C LEU A 56 -8.21 -17.42 -16.04
N ALA A 57 -8.86 -18.55 -16.35
CA ALA A 57 -8.52 -19.85 -15.77
C ALA A 57 -7.07 -20.29 -16.05
N THR A 58 -6.44 -19.78 -17.12
CA THR A 58 -5.03 -20.08 -17.43
C THR A 58 -4.10 -19.73 -16.26
N PHE A 59 -4.39 -18.66 -15.51
CA PHE A 59 -3.59 -18.25 -14.35
C PHE A 59 -3.73 -19.17 -13.12
N LEU A 60 -4.69 -20.09 -13.14
CA LEU A 60 -4.85 -21.14 -12.13
C LEU A 60 -4.13 -22.43 -12.54
N ASP A 61 -4.04 -22.67 -13.86
CA ASP A 61 -3.43 -23.88 -14.42
C ASP A 61 -1.91 -23.74 -14.60
N GLU A 62 -1.41 -22.52 -14.84
CA GLU A 62 -0.01 -22.21 -15.13
C GLU A 62 0.56 -21.21 -14.11
N ALA A 63 1.24 -21.73 -13.08
CA ALA A 63 1.91 -20.90 -12.08
C ALA A 63 3.16 -20.22 -12.67
N LEU A 64 3.38 -18.92 -12.38
CA LEU A 64 4.56 -18.17 -12.86
C LEU A 64 5.87 -18.63 -12.20
N VAL A 65 5.80 -19.08 -10.95
CA VAL A 65 6.89 -19.80 -10.25
C VAL A 65 6.32 -21.15 -9.83
N PRO A 66 7.07 -22.27 -9.98
CA PRO A 66 6.56 -23.58 -9.59
C PRO A 66 6.10 -23.63 -8.14
N TYR A 67 4.99 -24.31 -7.88
CA TYR A 67 4.36 -24.43 -6.55
C TYR A 67 5.34 -24.93 -5.48
N GLU A 68 6.19 -25.91 -5.80
CA GLU A 68 7.16 -26.50 -4.88
C GLU A 68 8.33 -25.55 -4.57
N ALA A 69 8.57 -24.56 -5.43
CA ALA A 69 9.75 -23.69 -5.36
C ALA A 69 9.51 -22.34 -4.67
N ASP A 70 8.23 -22.00 -4.39
CA ASP A 70 7.90 -20.64 -3.94
C ASP A 70 6.68 -20.66 -3.00
N ASP A 71 6.86 -20.24 -1.76
CA ASP A 71 5.80 -20.20 -0.76
C ASP A 71 4.73 -19.14 -1.07
N VAL A 72 5.08 -18.06 -1.80
CA VAL A 72 4.10 -17.09 -2.28
C VAL A 72 3.18 -17.72 -3.32
N THR A 73 3.71 -18.56 -4.22
CA THR A 73 2.88 -19.32 -5.16
C THR A 73 1.95 -20.29 -4.43
N ARG A 74 2.46 -21.02 -3.41
CA ARG A 74 1.59 -21.87 -2.55
C ARG A 74 0.47 -21.07 -1.92
N LEU A 75 0.80 -19.93 -1.33
CA LEU A 75 -0.18 -19.04 -0.71
C LEU A 75 -1.28 -18.57 -1.69
N ILE A 76 -0.89 -18.26 -2.95
CA ILE A 76 -1.83 -17.82 -3.99
C ILE A 76 -2.75 -18.97 -4.40
N VAL A 77 -2.20 -20.15 -4.66
CA VAL A 77 -2.96 -21.33 -5.12
C VAL A 77 -3.88 -21.85 -4.01
N ASP A 78 -3.35 -22.04 -2.80
CA ASP A 78 -4.11 -22.60 -1.68
C ASP A 78 -5.15 -21.62 -1.12
N GLY A 79 -4.92 -20.33 -1.25
CA GLY A 79 -5.82 -19.26 -0.80
C GLY A 79 -6.87 -18.82 -1.83
N HIS A 80 -6.89 -19.41 -3.03
CA HIS A 80 -7.85 -19.06 -4.08
C HIS A 80 -9.27 -19.54 -3.74
N ASP A 81 -10.25 -18.63 -3.81
CA ASP A 81 -11.66 -18.95 -3.64
C ASP A 81 -12.33 -19.18 -5.00
N ALA A 82 -12.47 -20.46 -5.36
CA ALA A 82 -13.10 -20.87 -6.61
C ALA A 82 -14.58 -20.47 -6.70
N SER A 83 -15.29 -20.36 -5.57
CA SER A 83 -16.69 -19.93 -5.57
C SER A 83 -16.85 -18.44 -5.86
N ALA A 84 -15.95 -17.62 -5.31
CA ALA A 84 -15.88 -16.21 -5.62
C ALA A 84 -15.43 -15.95 -7.07
N PHE A 85 -14.58 -16.81 -7.62
CA PHE A 85 -14.11 -16.72 -9.01
C PHE A 85 -15.17 -17.15 -10.05
N ALA A 86 -16.07 -18.06 -9.70
CA ALA A 86 -17.01 -18.71 -10.63
C ALA A 86 -17.76 -17.75 -11.57
N PRO A 87 -18.21 -16.54 -11.13
CA PRO A 87 -18.92 -15.61 -12.01
C PRO A 87 -18.12 -15.13 -13.23
N VAL A 88 -16.79 -15.10 -13.13
CA VAL A 88 -15.89 -14.59 -14.18
C VAL A 88 -14.98 -15.68 -14.78
N ALA A 89 -15.08 -16.92 -14.34
CA ALA A 89 -14.20 -18.02 -14.73
C ALA A 89 -14.20 -18.32 -16.24
N HIS A 90 -15.28 -17.98 -16.93
CA HIS A 90 -15.46 -18.18 -18.36
C HIS A 90 -14.91 -17.04 -19.22
N LEU A 91 -14.45 -15.95 -18.61
CA LEU A 91 -14.00 -14.75 -19.32
C LEU A 91 -12.53 -14.88 -19.76
N THR A 92 -12.20 -14.21 -20.85
CA THR A 92 -10.81 -13.87 -21.17
C THR A 92 -10.35 -12.64 -20.35
N VAL A 93 -9.05 -12.34 -20.33
CA VAL A 93 -8.54 -11.12 -19.70
C VAL A 93 -9.16 -9.85 -20.30
N GLY A 94 -9.37 -9.85 -21.62
CA GLY A 94 -10.03 -8.76 -22.34
C GLY A 94 -11.50 -8.60 -21.94
N ASP A 95 -12.25 -9.70 -21.90
CA ASP A 95 -13.65 -9.70 -21.44
C ASP A 95 -13.77 -9.29 -19.97
N PHE A 96 -12.82 -9.72 -19.13
CA PHE A 96 -12.77 -9.35 -17.72
C PHE A 96 -12.53 -7.84 -17.54
N ARG A 97 -11.63 -7.23 -18.35
CA ARG A 97 -11.48 -5.77 -18.36
C ARG A 97 -12.80 -5.08 -18.66
N ASP A 98 -13.51 -5.52 -19.72
CA ASP A 98 -14.76 -4.92 -20.14
C ASP A 98 -15.86 -5.12 -19.08
N TRP A 99 -15.93 -6.30 -18.46
CA TRP A 99 -16.83 -6.59 -17.34
C TRP A 99 -16.59 -5.71 -16.14
N LEU A 100 -15.31 -5.48 -15.74
CA LEU A 100 -14.95 -4.58 -14.66
C LEU A 100 -15.39 -3.13 -14.90
N LEU A 101 -15.43 -2.70 -16.16
CA LEU A 101 -15.82 -1.33 -16.56
C LEU A 101 -17.33 -1.13 -16.62
N LEU A 102 -18.15 -2.17 -16.64
CA LEU A 102 -19.60 -2.03 -16.64
C LEU A 102 -20.10 -1.27 -15.42
N GLU A 103 -21.10 -0.43 -15.58
CA GLU A 103 -21.78 0.25 -14.48
C GLU A 103 -22.47 -0.73 -13.52
N SER A 104 -22.97 -1.85 -14.04
CA SER A 104 -23.60 -2.93 -13.27
C SER A 104 -22.62 -3.72 -12.38
N THR A 105 -21.32 -3.63 -12.64
CA THR A 105 -20.27 -4.19 -11.78
C THR A 105 -19.99 -3.22 -10.64
N ASP A 106 -20.76 -3.35 -9.58
CA ASP A 106 -20.78 -2.45 -8.43
C ASP A 106 -19.81 -2.88 -7.30
N THR A 107 -19.79 -2.11 -6.22
CA THR A 107 -18.97 -2.37 -5.03
C THR A 107 -19.26 -3.73 -4.40
N ALA A 108 -20.53 -4.13 -4.31
CA ALA A 108 -20.90 -5.41 -3.68
C ALA A 108 -20.39 -6.59 -4.50
N THR A 109 -20.54 -6.51 -5.82
CA THR A 109 -20.04 -7.48 -6.79
C THR A 109 -18.52 -7.62 -6.71
N LEU A 110 -17.78 -6.49 -6.69
CA LEU A 110 -16.31 -6.51 -6.60
C LEU A 110 -15.81 -7.02 -5.23
N THR A 111 -16.51 -6.69 -4.15
CA THR A 111 -16.18 -7.22 -2.82
C THR A 111 -16.36 -8.73 -2.75
N ALA A 112 -17.42 -9.27 -3.35
CA ALA A 112 -17.66 -10.71 -3.41
C ALA A 112 -16.64 -11.43 -4.32
N LEU A 113 -16.19 -10.79 -5.39
CA LEU A 113 -15.20 -11.33 -6.33
C LEU A 113 -13.78 -11.37 -5.75
N ALA A 114 -13.40 -10.40 -4.92
CA ALA A 114 -12.01 -10.17 -4.50
C ALA A 114 -11.25 -11.43 -4.02
N PRO A 115 -11.83 -12.36 -3.22
CA PRO A 115 -11.14 -13.59 -2.82
C PRO A 115 -10.83 -14.55 -4.00
N GLY A 116 -11.58 -14.43 -5.11
CA GLY A 116 -11.39 -15.24 -6.32
C GLY A 116 -10.41 -14.65 -7.33
N VAL A 117 -9.90 -13.42 -7.13
CA VAL A 117 -8.91 -12.80 -8.02
C VAL A 117 -7.51 -13.14 -7.53
N THR A 118 -6.71 -13.78 -8.42
CA THR A 118 -5.28 -13.95 -8.14
C THR A 118 -4.49 -12.69 -8.49
N PRO A 119 -3.28 -12.51 -7.91
CA PRO A 119 -2.41 -11.38 -8.26
C PRO A 119 -2.11 -11.30 -9.76
N GLU A 120 -1.88 -12.46 -10.38
CA GLU A 120 -1.57 -12.56 -11.80
C GLU A 120 -2.75 -12.11 -12.68
N MET A 121 -4.00 -12.44 -12.28
CA MET A 121 -5.21 -11.95 -12.97
C MET A 121 -5.34 -10.43 -12.83
N ALA A 122 -5.12 -9.88 -11.64
CA ALA A 122 -5.15 -8.43 -11.40
C ALA A 122 -4.06 -7.71 -12.20
N ALA A 123 -2.84 -8.24 -12.20
CA ALA A 123 -1.73 -7.72 -13.00
C ALA A 123 -2.02 -7.79 -14.49
N ALA A 124 -2.54 -8.92 -14.99
CA ALA A 124 -2.85 -9.11 -16.40
C ALA A 124 -3.88 -8.08 -16.91
N VAL A 125 -5.00 -7.93 -16.19
CA VAL A 125 -6.05 -7.01 -16.62
C VAL A 125 -5.61 -5.55 -16.55
N SER A 126 -4.78 -5.16 -15.54
CA SER A 126 -4.25 -3.80 -15.41
C SER A 126 -3.41 -3.37 -16.61
N LYS A 127 -2.66 -4.31 -17.23
CA LYS A 127 -1.83 -4.05 -18.42
C LYS A 127 -2.65 -3.70 -19.67
N LEU A 128 -3.92 -4.08 -19.70
CA LEU A 128 -4.87 -3.76 -20.78
C LEU A 128 -5.63 -2.45 -20.53
N MET A 129 -5.52 -1.86 -19.34
CA MET A 129 -6.25 -0.67 -18.92
C MET A 129 -5.45 0.60 -19.10
N ARG A 130 -6.15 1.71 -19.44
CA ARG A 130 -5.61 3.08 -19.36
C ARG A 130 -5.70 3.58 -17.91
N ASN A 131 -5.04 4.70 -17.61
CA ASN A 131 -5.10 5.30 -16.27
C ASN A 131 -6.55 5.58 -15.83
N GLN A 132 -7.38 6.12 -16.72
CA GLN A 132 -8.79 6.38 -16.40
C GLN A 132 -9.59 5.11 -16.09
N ASP A 133 -9.26 3.99 -16.74
CA ASP A 133 -9.93 2.70 -16.52
C ASP A 133 -9.55 2.15 -15.13
N LEU A 134 -8.26 2.23 -14.76
CA LEU A 134 -7.76 1.86 -13.43
C LEU A 134 -8.45 2.67 -12.33
N ILE A 135 -8.54 3.99 -12.50
CA ILE A 135 -9.22 4.91 -11.57
C ILE A 135 -10.70 4.55 -11.42
N THR A 136 -11.39 4.34 -12.55
CA THR A 136 -12.83 4.05 -12.55
C THR A 136 -13.15 2.77 -11.81
N VAL A 137 -12.37 1.71 -12.02
CA VAL A 137 -12.61 0.42 -11.34
C VAL A 137 -12.17 0.48 -9.88
N ALA A 138 -10.98 1.02 -9.57
CA ALA A 138 -10.49 1.12 -8.20
C ALA A 138 -11.45 1.91 -7.29
N LYS A 139 -12.09 2.97 -7.81
CA LYS A 139 -13.09 3.76 -7.09
C LYS A 139 -14.32 2.95 -6.67
N LYS A 140 -14.67 1.89 -7.41
CA LYS A 140 -15.77 0.97 -7.06
C LYS A 140 -15.36 -0.04 -5.97
N CYS A 141 -14.07 -0.28 -5.76
CA CYS A 141 -13.58 -1.22 -4.74
C CYS A 141 -13.54 -0.54 -3.38
N SER A 142 -14.34 -1.02 -2.42
CA SER A 142 -14.36 -0.52 -1.04
C SER A 142 -13.81 -1.57 -0.09
N VAL A 143 -12.80 -1.19 0.68
CA VAL A 143 -12.20 -2.06 1.71
C VAL A 143 -12.17 -1.29 3.02
N VAL A 144 -12.85 -1.84 4.04
CA VAL A 144 -12.97 -1.20 5.36
C VAL A 144 -12.25 -2.05 6.40
N THR A 145 -11.34 -1.44 7.15
CA THR A 145 -10.59 -2.07 8.24
C THR A 145 -10.79 -1.30 9.55
N ARG A 146 -10.53 -1.97 10.69
CA ARG A 146 -10.83 -1.42 12.01
C ARG A 146 -9.74 -1.77 13.02
N PHE A 147 -9.37 -0.77 13.83
CA PHE A 147 -8.54 -0.96 15.01
C PHE A 147 -8.94 0.04 16.12
N ARG A 148 -8.49 1.32 16.10
CA ARG A 148 -9.03 2.40 16.93
C ARG A 148 -9.84 3.42 16.16
N GLY A 149 -9.80 3.33 14.84
CA GLY A 149 -10.62 4.04 13.88
C GLY A 149 -11.16 3.10 12.83
N THR A 150 -12.12 3.58 12.04
CA THR A 150 -12.68 2.87 10.89
C THR A 150 -12.14 3.50 9.62
N ILE A 151 -11.23 2.78 8.94
CA ILE A 151 -10.47 3.25 7.78
C ILE A 151 -11.10 2.69 6.50
N GLY A 152 -11.05 3.45 5.39
CA GLY A 152 -11.52 3.02 4.07
C GLY A 152 -13.02 3.19 3.82
N LEU A 153 -13.71 3.94 4.66
CA LEU A 153 -15.12 4.29 4.42
C LEU A 153 -15.26 5.19 3.18
N PRO A 154 -16.34 5.04 2.39
CA PRO A 154 -16.61 5.92 1.25
C PRO A 154 -16.63 7.41 1.63
N GLY A 155 -16.07 8.27 0.77
CA GLY A 155 -16.00 9.71 1.01
C GLY A 155 -14.96 10.12 2.07
N ARG A 156 -14.02 9.25 2.41
CA ARG A 156 -12.97 9.51 3.40
C ARG A 156 -11.60 9.23 2.85
N LEU A 157 -10.63 10.03 3.28
CA LEU A 157 -9.21 9.86 3.00
C LEU A 157 -8.47 9.94 4.32
N SER A 158 -7.85 8.85 4.75
CA SER A 158 -7.03 8.81 5.94
C SER A 158 -5.58 9.19 5.63
N ILE A 159 -4.84 9.63 6.65
CA ILE A 159 -3.42 10.00 6.51
C ILE A 159 -2.59 9.25 7.55
N ARG A 160 -1.56 8.57 7.09
CA ARG A 160 -0.47 8.14 7.96
C ARG A 160 0.37 9.36 8.31
N LEU A 161 0.52 9.66 9.59
CA LEU A 161 1.42 10.67 10.10
C LEU A 161 2.78 10.02 10.34
N GLN A 162 3.82 10.52 9.66
CA GLN A 162 5.19 10.03 9.74
C GLN A 162 6.12 11.08 10.36
N PRO A 163 6.25 11.10 11.70
CA PRO A 163 7.05 12.09 12.42
C PRO A 163 8.50 11.61 12.59
N ASN A 164 9.17 11.24 11.49
CA ASN A 164 10.53 10.71 11.53
C ASN A 164 11.53 11.77 12.05
N HIS A 165 12.56 11.30 12.75
CA HIS A 165 13.66 12.14 13.21
C HIS A 165 15.01 11.45 12.97
N PRO A 166 16.05 12.12 12.43
CA PRO A 166 17.29 11.47 12.01
C PRO A 166 18.15 10.89 13.13
N THR A 167 17.81 11.17 14.40
CA THR A 167 18.50 10.63 15.59
C THR A 167 17.54 10.02 16.60
N ASP A 168 16.29 9.70 16.21
CA ASP A 168 15.24 9.18 17.10
C ASP A 168 14.98 10.05 18.36
N ASP A 169 15.20 11.38 18.23
CA ASP A 169 14.94 12.28 19.33
C ASP A 169 13.45 12.40 19.63
N LEU A 170 13.06 12.03 20.85
CA LEU A 170 11.64 11.97 21.24
C LEU A 170 10.96 13.34 21.25
N GLU A 171 11.69 14.44 21.54
CA GLU A 171 11.12 15.78 21.49
C GLU A 171 10.84 16.19 20.04
N GLY A 172 11.79 15.95 19.13
CA GLY A 172 11.62 16.21 17.70
C GLY A 172 10.46 15.40 17.09
N ILE A 173 10.35 14.13 17.42
CA ILE A 173 9.23 13.27 17.02
C ILE A 173 7.89 13.81 17.57
N ALA A 174 7.85 14.21 18.84
CA ALA A 174 6.65 14.77 19.47
C ALA A 174 6.21 16.09 18.82
N ILE A 175 7.14 16.96 18.44
CA ILE A 175 6.85 18.21 17.72
C ILE A 175 6.24 17.89 16.35
N SER A 176 6.86 17.01 15.56
CA SER A 176 6.35 16.60 14.26
C SER A 176 4.99 15.91 14.34
N MET A 177 4.79 15.10 15.39
CA MET A 177 3.49 14.47 15.66
C MET A 177 2.42 15.52 15.98
N LEU A 178 2.75 16.49 16.85
CA LEU A 178 1.84 17.59 17.20
C LEU A 178 1.45 18.40 15.96
N ASP A 179 2.41 18.76 15.11
CA ASP A 179 2.17 19.48 13.87
C ASP A 179 1.18 18.72 12.98
N GLY A 180 1.44 17.45 12.70
CA GLY A 180 0.53 16.63 11.88
C GLY A 180 -0.86 16.48 12.49
N LEU A 181 -0.99 16.30 13.80
CA LEU A 181 -2.28 16.25 14.48
C LEU A 181 -3.07 17.56 14.37
N MET A 182 -2.39 18.71 14.43
CA MET A 182 -3.01 20.03 14.25
C MET A 182 -3.51 20.24 12.80
N TYR A 183 -2.91 19.59 11.83
CA TYR A 183 -3.42 19.52 10.44
C TYR A 183 -4.49 18.42 10.23
N GLY A 184 -4.85 17.71 11.30
CA GLY A 184 -5.82 16.61 11.23
C GLY A 184 -5.31 15.40 10.45
N ALA A 185 -4.00 15.16 10.46
CA ALA A 185 -3.34 13.94 9.97
C ALA A 185 -3.13 12.95 11.12
N GLY A 186 -2.97 11.66 10.80
CA GLY A 186 -2.74 10.60 11.79
C GLY A 186 -3.92 9.68 12.03
N ASP A 187 -5.00 9.84 11.30
CA ASP A 187 -6.19 9.00 11.44
C ASP A 187 -6.02 7.59 10.83
N ALA A 188 -5.03 7.37 9.96
CA ALA A 188 -4.66 6.02 9.53
C ALA A 188 -3.72 5.36 10.55
N VAL A 189 -2.65 6.02 10.89
CA VAL A 189 -1.63 5.57 11.86
C VAL A 189 -0.66 6.71 12.15
N VAL A 190 -0.07 6.71 13.35
CA VAL A 190 1.17 7.42 13.62
C VAL A 190 2.31 6.42 13.54
N GLY A 191 3.13 6.53 12.50
CA GLY A 191 4.17 5.57 12.19
C GLY A 191 5.55 6.21 12.10
N VAL A 192 6.51 5.72 12.90
CA VAL A 192 7.90 6.19 12.90
C VAL A 192 8.79 5.15 12.25
N ASN A 193 9.59 5.57 11.26
CA ASN A 193 10.74 4.80 10.79
C ASN A 193 11.93 5.16 11.70
N PRO A 194 12.43 4.23 12.52
CA PRO A 194 13.52 4.54 13.44
C PRO A 194 14.84 4.69 12.68
N ALA A 195 15.69 5.60 13.15
CA ALA A 195 17.04 5.77 12.63
C ALA A 195 18.01 4.71 13.18
N SER A 196 17.60 3.99 14.23
CA SER A 196 18.42 3.00 14.94
C SER A 196 17.68 1.68 15.09
N ASP A 197 18.41 0.56 14.98
CA ASP A 197 17.92 -0.80 15.29
C ASP A 197 18.14 -1.17 16.78
N ASP A 198 18.62 -0.26 17.62
CA ASP A 198 18.84 -0.52 19.04
C ASP A 198 17.52 -0.79 19.78
N GLY A 199 17.40 -1.98 20.38
CA GLY A 199 16.19 -2.43 21.04
C GLY A 199 15.72 -1.55 22.21
N ALA A 200 16.63 -0.81 22.88
CA ALA A 200 16.28 0.11 23.93
C ALA A 200 15.71 1.42 23.35
N VAL A 201 16.27 1.90 22.23
CA VAL A 201 15.72 3.05 21.48
C VAL A 201 14.34 2.71 20.98
N LEU A 202 14.17 1.58 20.31
CA LEU A 202 12.87 1.14 19.77
C LEU A 202 11.82 0.98 20.87
N THR A 203 12.18 0.40 22.01
CA THR A 203 11.28 0.26 23.17
C THR A 203 10.81 1.62 23.67
N ARG A 204 11.70 2.61 23.76
CA ARG A 204 11.33 3.98 24.15
C ARG A 204 10.38 4.64 23.13
N LEU A 205 10.60 4.43 21.83
CA LEU A 205 9.71 4.94 20.77
C LEU A 205 8.30 4.39 20.92
N TRP A 206 8.12 3.06 21.06
CA TRP A 206 6.79 2.47 21.27
C TRP A 206 6.08 3.04 22.48
N HIS A 207 6.78 3.13 23.63
CA HIS A 207 6.20 3.70 24.84
C HIS A 207 5.85 5.18 24.68
N ALA A 208 6.72 5.99 24.07
CA ALA A 208 6.46 7.41 23.87
C ALA A 208 5.23 7.66 22.97
N LEU A 209 5.11 6.90 21.86
CA LEU A 209 3.95 6.99 20.99
C LEU A 209 2.65 6.56 21.70
N ASP A 210 2.70 5.45 22.47
CA ASP A 210 1.54 4.96 23.21
C ASP A 210 1.13 5.91 24.35
N ASP A 211 2.09 6.51 25.04
CA ASP A 211 1.85 7.50 26.10
C ASP A 211 1.11 8.74 25.56
N VAL A 212 1.60 9.32 24.46
CA VAL A 212 0.94 10.47 23.83
C VAL A 212 -0.47 10.09 23.36
N ARG A 213 -0.60 8.96 22.66
CA ARG A 213 -1.91 8.46 22.22
C ARG A 213 -2.87 8.25 23.39
N ALA A 214 -2.43 7.60 24.46
CA ALA A 214 -3.27 7.28 25.61
C ALA A 214 -3.66 8.54 26.39
N ARG A 215 -2.71 9.43 26.61
CA ARG A 215 -2.90 10.68 27.38
C ARG A 215 -3.99 11.58 26.78
N PHE A 216 -4.02 11.70 25.49
CA PHE A 216 -5.01 12.53 24.79
C PHE A 216 -6.16 11.72 24.19
N ALA A 217 -6.26 10.42 24.52
CA ALA A 217 -7.27 9.51 23.99
C ALA A 217 -7.40 9.59 22.46
N ILE A 218 -6.27 9.70 21.74
CA ILE A 218 -6.27 9.84 20.28
C ILE A 218 -6.77 8.53 19.68
N PRO A 219 -7.81 8.53 18.84
CA PRO A 219 -8.34 7.32 18.21
C PRO A 219 -7.51 6.95 16.96
N THR A 220 -6.23 6.72 17.19
CA THR A 220 -5.25 6.27 16.20
C THR A 220 -4.47 5.07 16.75
N GLN A 221 -3.85 4.34 15.88
CA GLN A 221 -2.89 3.29 16.19
C GLN A 221 -1.46 3.79 15.99
N THR A 222 -0.52 3.16 16.68
CA THR A 222 0.90 3.51 16.59
C THR A 222 1.69 2.35 15.97
N CYS A 223 2.77 2.70 15.29
CA CYS A 223 3.69 1.74 14.67
C CYS A 223 5.11 2.27 14.71
N VAL A 224 6.08 1.43 15.09
CA VAL A 224 7.50 1.66 14.85
C VAL A 224 7.92 0.68 13.74
N LEU A 225 8.36 1.22 12.61
CA LEU A 225 8.60 0.45 11.40
C LEU A 225 10.00 -0.19 11.44
N THR A 226 10.08 -1.30 12.16
CA THR A 226 11.31 -2.10 12.27
C THR A 226 11.04 -3.55 11.85
N HIS A 227 12.07 -4.36 11.74
CA HIS A 227 11.96 -5.74 11.28
C HIS A 227 11.04 -6.58 12.18
N VAL A 228 10.29 -7.53 11.60
CA VAL A 228 9.30 -8.36 12.30
C VAL A 228 9.90 -9.13 13.49
N THR A 229 11.15 -9.60 13.39
CA THR A 229 11.83 -10.32 14.48
C THR A 229 12.04 -9.44 15.71
N THR A 230 12.41 -8.17 15.51
CA THR A 230 12.56 -7.19 16.61
C THR A 230 11.21 -6.89 17.28
N GLN A 231 10.14 -6.85 16.47
CA GLN A 231 8.79 -6.64 17.00
C GLN A 231 8.29 -7.86 17.78
N LEU A 232 8.59 -9.09 17.34
CA LEU A 232 8.27 -10.33 18.06
C LEU A 232 8.96 -10.33 19.45
N ASP A 233 10.25 -9.99 19.50
CA ASP A 233 10.99 -9.88 20.76
C ASP A 233 10.40 -8.80 21.70
N ALA A 234 9.94 -7.68 21.16
CA ALA A 234 9.29 -6.63 21.92
C ALA A 234 7.90 -7.04 22.42
N LEU A 235 7.09 -7.71 21.58
CA LEU A 235 5.78 -8.27 21.96
C LEU A 235 5.93 -9.28 23.11
N ALA A 236 6.93 -10.18 23.05
CA ALA A 236 7.22 -11.15 24.11
C ALA A 236 7.54 -10.50 25.46
N ARG A 237 8.08 -9.27 25.44
CA ARG A 237 8.35 -8.46 26.65
C ARG A 237 7.17 -7.59 27.09
N GLY A 238 6.03 -7.65 26.38
CA GLY A 238 4.84 -6.85 26.70
C GLY A 238 4.93 -5.38 26.28
N VAL A 239 5.80 -5.04 25.33
CA VAL A 239 5.87 -3.68 24.76
C VAL A 239 4.54 -3.34 24.07
N PRO A 240 3.99 -2.11 24.19
CA PRO A 240 2.67 -1.77 23.71
C PRO A 240 2.65 -1.55 22.19
N ILE A 241 2.74 -2.62 21.41
CA ILE A 241 2.68 -2.60 19.95
C ILE A 241 1.22 -2.70 19.49
N ASP A 242 0.77 -1.73 18.69
CA ASP A 242 -0.55 -1.75 18.08
C ASP A 242 -0.54 -2.50 16.75
N LEU A 243 0.35 -2.10 15.85
CA LEU A 243 0.52 -2.71 14.54
C LEU A 243 1.91 -3.32 14.40
N VAL A 244 1.95 -4.52 13.86
CA VAL A 244 3.20 -5.14 13.40
C VAL A 244 3.43 -4.75 11.96
N PHE A 245 4.58 -4.17 11.70
CA PHE A 245 5.05 -3.75 10.40
C PHE A 245 5.95 -4.80 9.76
N GLN A 246 5.86 -4.97 8.44
CA GLN A 246 6.88 -5.61 7.64
C GLN A 246 6.78 -5.22 6.16
N SER A 247 7.91 -4.99 5.52
CA SER A 247 8.01 -4.92 4.06
C SER A 247 8.01 -6.33 3.48
N VAL A 248 7.20 -6.56 2.43
CA VAL A 248 7.06 -7.87 1.78
C VAL A 248 7.18 -7.75 0.27
N ALA A 249 7.56 -8.84 -0.37
CA ALA A 249 7.75 -8.94 -1.82
C ALA A 249 6.99 -10.14 -2.41
N GLY A 250 6.88 -10.19 -3.73
CA GLY A 250 6.06 -11.14 -4.47
C GLY A 250 6.68 -12.51 -4.72
N THR A 251 7.82 -12.84 -4.10
CA THR A 251 8.44 -14.17 -4.19
C THR A 251 9.07 -14.56 -2.85
N GLN A 252 9.10 -15.86 -2.55
CA GLN A 252 9.78 -16.39 -1.36
C GLN A 252 11.23 -15.92 -1.30
N LYS A 253 11.95 -16.05 -2.40
CA LYS A 253 13.37 -15.69 -2.49
C LYS A 253 13.61 -14.21 -2.15
N ALA A 254 12.72 -13.29 -2.58
CA ALA A 254 12.82 -11.88 -2.24
C ALA A 254 12.54 -11.64 -0.75
N ASN A 255 11.51 -12.27 -0.19
CA ASN A 255 11.22 -12.19 1.25
C ASN A 255 12.37 -12.72 2.10
N GLU A 256 13.01 -13.83 1.70
CA GLU A 256 14.18 -14.38 2.36
C GLU A 256 15.39 -13.42 2.35
N THR A 257 15.57 -12.63 1.28
CA THR A 257 16.63 -11.59 1.27
C THR A 257 16.36 -10.46 2.26
N PHE A 258 15.12 -10.25 2.62
CA PHE A 258 14.71 -9.32 3.69
C PHE A 258 14.73 -9.98 5.08
N GLY A 259 15.08 -11.25 5.18
CA GLY A 259 15.07 -12.02 6.43
C GLY A 259 13.65 -12.41 6.90
N VAL A 260 12.68 -12.46 6.02
CA VAL A 260 11.25 -12.65 6.33
C VAL A 260 10.74 -13.97 5.77
N THR A 261 9.94 -14.68 6.57
CA THR A 261 9.17 -15.85 6.14
C THR A 261 7.69 -15.68 6.44
N LEU A 262 6.83 -16.39 5.72
CA LEU A 262 5.37 -16.39 6.00
C LEU A 262 5.05 -16.88 7.42
N ALA A 263 5.84 -17.80 7.97
CA ALA A 263 5.68 -18.30 9.33
C ALA A 263 5.92 -17.20 10.37
N MET A 264 6.99 -16.39 10.22
CA MET A 264 7.26 -15.24 11.10
C MET A 264 6.13 -14.21 11.06
N LEU A 265 5.57 -13.96 9.88
CA LEU A 265 4.41 -13.05 9.74
C LEU A 265 3.18 -13.60 10.47
N GLY A 266 2.94 -14.92 10.39
CA GLY A 266 1.86 -15.59 11.12
C GLY A 266 2.03 -15.47 12.63
N GLU A 267 3.21 -15.79 13.16
CA GLU A 267 3.55 -15.66 14.57
C GLU A 267 3.36 -14.22 15.09
N ALA A 268 3.84 -13.24 14.33
CA ALA A 268 3.71 -11.83 14.68
C ALA A 268 2.25 -11.34 14.67
N ASN A 269 1.46 -11.77 13.69
CA ASN A 269 0.03 -11.48 13.61
C ASN A 269 -0.73 -12.04 14.84
N ASP A 270 -0.44 -13.28 15.22
CA ASP A 270 -1.09 -13.92 16.37
C ASP A 270 -0.66 -13.26 17.69
N ALA A 271 0.62 -12.96 17.86
CA ALA A 271 1.17 -12.27 19.02
C ALA A 271 0.54 -10.87 19.19
N ALA A 272 0.45 -10.09 18.10
CA ALA A 272 -0.16 -8.76 18.14
C ALA A 272 -1.66 -8.81 18.44
N ARG A 273 -2.40 -9.78 17.88
CA ARG A 273 -3.82 -10.02 18.23
C ARG A 273 -4.02 -10.38 19.70
N ALA A 274 -3.12 -11.18 20.26
CA ALA A 274 -3.16 -11.55 21.68
C ALA A 274 -3.05 -10.35 22.62
N MET A 275 -2.46 -9.23 22.19
CA MET A 275 -2.39 -7.98 22.95
C MET A 275 -3.76 -7.30 23.14
N LYS A 276 -4.76 -7.59 22.30
CA LYS A 276 -6.15 -7.09 22.37
C LYS A 276 -6.25 -5.55 22.48
N ARG A 277 -5.44 -4.83 21.74
CA ARG A 277 -5.31 -3.37 21.86
C ARG A 277 -6.33 -2.58 21.00
N ALA A 278 -7.07 -3.23 20.11
CA ALA A 278 -8.12 -2.61 19.30
C ALA A 278 -9.31 -2.15 20.18
N THR A 279 -9.92 -1.01 19.83
CA THR A 279 -11.08 -0.43 20.53
C THR A 279 -12.33 -0.32 19.65
N VAL A 280 -12.19 -0.57 18.34
CA VAL A 280 -13.29 -0.59 17.38
C VAL A 280 -13.43 -1.99 16.80
N GLY A 281 -14.63 -2.54 16.87
CA GLY A 281 -14.90 -3.95 16.48
C GLY A 281 -14.52 -4.95 17.57
N ASP A 282 -14.34 -6.22 17.15
CA ASP A 282 -13.89 -7.28 18.04
C ASP A 282 -12.37 -7.30 18.16
N PRO A 283 -11.78 -7.07 19.34
CA PRO A 283 -10.33 -7.08 19.51
C PRO A 283 -9.65 -8.42 19.14
N ALA A 284 -10.37 -9.54 19.22
CA ALA A 284 -9.82 -10.85 18.85
C ALA A 284 -9.66 -11.01 17.33
N ASN A 285 -10.45 -10.27 16.56
CA ASN A 285 -10.44 -10.26 15.10
C ASN A 285 -9.89 -8.94 14.51
N ALA A 286 -9.13 -8.17 15.31
CA ALA A 286 -8.57 -6.91 14.87
C ALA A 286 -7.58 -7.09 13.71
N ASN A 287 -7.54 -6.09 12.82
CA ASN A 287 -6.52 -5.97 11.79
C ASN A 287 -5.25 -5.37 12.44
N VAL A 288 -4.22 -6.19 12.64
CA VAL A 288 -3.02 -5.81 13.42
C VAL A 288 -1.76 -5.68 12.58
N MET A 289 -1.82 -6.00 11.27
CA MET A 289 -0.67 -5.96 10.39
C MET A 289 -0.66 -4.67 9.58
N TYR A 290 0.55 -4.18 9.32
CA TYR A 290 0.83 -3.11 8.38
C TYR A 290 1.94 -3.57 7.44
N PHE A 291 1.63 -3.68 6.15
CA PHE A 291 2.60 -4.09 5.12
C PHE A 291 2.99 -2.94 4.21
N GLU A 292 4.26 -2.89 3.85
CA GLU A 292 4.75 -2.07 2.76
C GLU A 292 5.29 -2.94 1.63
N THR A 293 5.12 -2.45 0.41
CA THR A 293 5.58 -3.06 -0.83
C THR A 293 6.15 -1.95 -1.72
N GLY A 294 6.79 -2.31 -2.80
CA GLY A 294 7.28 -1.32 -3.78
C GLY A 294 7.74 -1.99 -5.06
N GLN A 295 7.32 -1.43 -6.19
CA GLN A 295 7.77 -1.92 -7.48
C GLN A 295 9.29 -1.85 -7.58
N GLY A 296 9.89 -2.94 -8.04
CA GLY A 296 11.33 -3.11 -8.11
C GLY A 296 11.92 -3.96 -6.98
N SER A 297 11.22 -4.21 -5.86
CA SER A 297 11.76 -4.96 -4.70
C SER A 297 12.28 -6.34 -5.07
N ALA A 298 11.50 -7.15 -5.80
CA ALA A 298 11.94 -8.48 -6.23
C ALA A 298 13.07 -8.43 -7.28
N LEU A 299 13.09 -7.38 -8.11
CA LEU A 299 14.13 -7.18 -9.12
C LEU A 299 15.45 -6.76 -8.47
N SER A 300 15.42 -5.81 -7.53
CA SER A 300 16.61 -5.34 -6.79
C SER A 300 17.28 -6.49 -6.01
N ALA A 301 16.49 -7.42 -5.49
CA ALA A 301 16.96 -8.63 -4.82
C ALA A 301 17.44 -9.73 -5.79
N ASN A 302 17.36 -9.51 -7.11
CA ASN A 302 17.59 -10.54 -8.13
C ASN A 302 16.78 -11.83 -7.86
N ALA A 303 15.54 -11.66 -7.49
CA ALA A 303 14.65 -12.72 -6.99
C ALA A 303 13.30 -12.78 -7.72
N HIS A 304 13.19 -12.18 -8.92
CA HIS A 304 11.94 -12.03 -9.67
C HIS A 304 11.58 -13.22 -10.57
N HIS A 305 12.43 -14.22 -10.70
CA HIS A 305 12.20 -15.42 -11.51
C HIS A 305 11.77 -15.16 -12.97
N GLY A 306 12.20 -14.04 -13.58
CA GLY A 306 11.80 -13.63 -14.93
C GLY A 306 10.41 -12.99 -15.00
N ILE A 307 9.78 -12.71 -13.87
CA ILE A 307 8.50 -11.99 -13.78
C ILE A 307 8.79 -10.48 -13.84
N ASP A 308 7.92 -9.72 -14.50
CA ASP A 308 7.99 -8.25 -14.53
C ASP A 308 7.68 -7.63 -13.17
N GLN A 309 8.17 -6.40 -12.95
CA GLN A 309 8.09 -5.76 -11.63
C GLN A 309 6.65 -5.51 -11.18
N GLN A 310 5.73 -5.15 -12.07
CA GLN A 310 4.34 -4.90 -11.70
C GLN A 310 3.61 -6.18 -11.28
N THR A 311 3.88 -7.31 -11.98
CA THR A 311 3.33 -8.62 -11.58
C THR A 311 3.95 -9.10 -10.26
N CYS A 312 5.25 -8.87 -10.01
CA CYS A 312 5.87 -9.12 -8.71
C CYS A 312 5.22 -8.31 -7.60
N GLU A 313 4.90 -7.04 -7.85
CA GLU A 313 4.21 -6.17 -6.88
C GLU A 313 2.81 -6.70 -6.55
N ALA A 314 2.03 -7.07 -7.56
CA ALA A 314 0.71 -7.67 -7.32
C ALA A 314 0.81 -8.97 -6.50
N ARG A 315 1.87 -9.78 -6.69
CA ARG A 315 2.11 -11.00 -5.90
C ARG A 315 2.44 -10.68 -4.43
N ALA A 316 3.12 -9.57 -4.14
CA ALA A 316 3.32 -9.10 -2.76
C ALA A 316 1.99 -8.80 -2.05
N TYR A 317 0.98 -8.35 -2.79
CA TYR A 317 -0.37 -8.15 -2.25
C TYR A 317 -1.06 -9.46 -1.83
N ALA A 318 -0.72 -10.59 -2.44
CA ALA A 318 -1.22 -11.89 -1.95
C ALA A 318 -0.65 -12.22 -0.57
N VAL A 319 0.63 -11.91 -0.31
CA VAL A 319 1.23 -12.05 1.02
C VAL A 319 0.49 -11.17 2.03
N ALA A 320 0.30 -9.89 1.71
CA ALA A 320 -0.43 -8.98 2.59
C ALA A 320 -1.87 -9.46 2.86
N ARG A 321 -2.61 -9.89 1.82
CA ARG A 321 -4.00 -10.34 1.92
C ARG A 321 -4.19 -11.53 2.87
N ALA A 322 -3.22 -12.43 2.93
CA ALA A 322 -3.29 -13.62 3.80
C ALA A 322 -3.44 -13.27 5.30
N PHE A 323 -2.91 -12.12 5.72
CA PHE A 323 -2.92 -11.67 7.11
C PHE A 323 -3.99 -10.61 7.42
N LYS A 324 -4.87 -10.28 6.46
CA LYS A 324 -5.96 -9.30 6.63
C LYS A 324 -5.48 -8.01 7.33
N PRO A 325 -4.55 -7.26 6.73
CA PRO A 325 -3.90 -6.13 7.38
C PRO A 325 -4.87 -4.98 7.69
N LEU A 326 -4.49 -4.11 8.64
CA LEU A 326 -5.13 -2.81 8.81
C LEU A 326 -4.79 -1.89 7.63
N LEU A 327 -3.52 -1.91 7.22
CA LEU A 327 -2.95 -1.05 6.18
C LEU A 327 -2.03 -1.88 5.27
N THR A 328 -2.09 -1.60 3.97
CA THR A 328 -1.11 -2.02 2.98
C THR A 328 -0.69 -0.80 2.19
N ASN A 329 0.60 -0.57 2.04
CA ASN A 329 1.17 0.62 1.40
C ASN A 329 2.02 0.22 0.19
N SER A 330 1.78 0.84 -0.96
CA SER A 330 2.75 0.84 -2.05
C SER A 330 3.65 2.07 -1.92
N VAL A 331 4.95 1.84 -1.76
CA VAL A 331 5.98 2.90 -1.71
C VAL A 331 6.52 3.06 -3.13
N VAL A 332 5.88 3.94 -3.90
CA VAL A 332 5.92 3.88 -5.37
C VAL A 332 7.31 4.16 -5.95
N GLY A 333 8.00 5.20 -5.55
CA GLY A 333 9.26 5.62 -6.17
C GLY A 333 10.51 5.37 -5.32
N PHE A 334 10.38 4.70 -4.18
CA PHE A 334 11.44 4.60 -3.17
C PHE A 334 12.56 3.60 -3.53
N ILE A 335 12.25 2.53 -4.26
CA ILE A 335 13.26 1.49 -4.57
C ILE A 335 14.41 2.06 -5.42
N GLY A 336 14.12 3.08 -6.23
CA GLY A 336 15.14 3.82 -6.97
C GLY A 336 14.78 4.05 -8.44
N PRO A 337 15.48 4.98 -9.10
CA PRO A 337 15.23 5.34 -10.49
C PRO A 337 15.58 4.22 -11.47
N GLU A 338 16.38 3.23 -11.06
CA GLU A 338 16.67 2.05 -11.86
C GLU A 338 15.41 1.25 -12.20
N TYR A 339 14.36 1.38 -11.36
CA TYR A 339 13.10 0.64 -11.50
C TYR A 339 11.96 1.51 -12.02
N LEU A 340 11.86 2.75 -11.57
CA LEU A 340 10.90 3.79 -12.01
C LEU A 340 11.65 5.11 -12.22
N TYR A 341 12.13 5.32 -13.44
CA TYR A 341 13.09 6.41 -13.74
C TYR A 341 12.45 7.80 -13.73
N ASP A 342 11.22 7.92 -14.22
CA ASP A 342 10.56 9.22 -14.43
C ASP A 342 9.16 9.30 -13.80
N GLY A 343 8.65 10.52 -13.65
CA GLY A 343 7.34 10.80 -13.09
C GLY A 343 6.20 10.06 -13.80
N LYS A 344 6.28 9.87 -15.12
CA LYS A 344 5.27 9.12 -15.87
C LYS A 344 5.23 7.63 -15.48
N GLN A 345 6.40 7.01 -15.25
CA GLN A 345 6.47 5.63 -14.78
C GLN A 345 5.94 5.52 -13.34
N ILE A 346 6.30 6.49 -12.46
CA ILE A 346 5.83 6.55 -11.08
C ILE A 346 4.30 6.71 -11.02
N ILE A 347 3.73 7.65 -11.78
CA ILE A 347 2.27 7.84 -11.85
C ILE A 347 1.58 6.57 -12.31
N ARG A 348 2.08 5.94 -13.36
CA ARG A 348 1.48 4.70 -13.87
C ARG A 348 1.60 3.56 -12.87
N ALA A 349 2.73 3.39 -12.22
CA ALA A 349 2.95 2.37 -11.21
C ALA A 349 2.00 2.54 -10.02
N GLY A 350 1.90 3.73 -9.45
CA GLY A 350 1.00 3.98 -8.31
C GLY A 350 -0.46 3.70 -8.62
N LEU A 351 -0.93 4.02 -9.84
CA LEU A 351 -2.29 3.70 -10.25
C LEU A 351 -2.53 2.20 -10.46
N GLU A 352 -1.55 1.45 -10.99
CA GLU A 352 -1.65 0.00 -11.15
C GLU A 352 -1.60 -0.72 -9.80
N ASP A 353 -0.71 -0.30 -8.92
CA ASP A 353 -0.57 -0.85 -7.57
C ASP A 353 -1.86 -0.66 -6.79
N HIS A 354 -2.38 0.57 -6.80
CA HIS A 354 -3.65 0.89 -6.16
C HIS A 354 -4.80 0.05 -6.71
N PHE A 355 -4.92 -0.06 -8.04
CA PHE A 355 -5.95 -0.86 -8.69
C PHE A 355 -5.83 -2.35 -8.31
N CYS A 356 -4.64 -2.95 -8.44
CA CYS A 356 -4.43 -4.36 -8.14
C CYS A 356 -4.75 -4.69 -6.68
N GLY A 357 -4.24 -3.90 -5.73
CA GLY A 357 -4.50 -4.10 -4.33
C GLY A 357 -5.98 -3.96 -3.96
N LYS A 358 -6.66 -2.93 -4.47
CA LYS A 358 -8.10 -2.71 -4.23
C LYS A 358 -8.95 -3.82 -4.83
N LEU A 359 -8.65 -4.27 -6.06
CA LEU A 359 -9.36 -5.37 -6.71
C LEU A 359 -9.22 -6.69 -5.94
N MET A 360 -8.07 -6.90 -5.29
CA MET A 360 -7.80 -8.05 -4.44
C MET A 360 -8.34 -7.90 -3.00
N GLY A 361 -9.06 -6.81 -2.69
CA GLY A 361 -9.68 -6.60 -1.39
C GLY A 361 -8.75 -6.07 -0.30
N LEU A 362 -7.68 -5.36 -0.65
CA LEU A 362 -6.74 -4.77 0.31
C LEU A 362 -7.06 -3.30 0.64
N PRO A 363 -6.83 -2.89 1.91
CA PRO A 363 -6.92 -1.48 2.34
C PRO A 363 -5.68 -0.72 1.84
N LEU A 364 -5.60 -0.50 0.52
CA LEU A 364 -4.39 0.00 -0.11
C LEU A 364 -4.26 1.51 0.04
N GLY A 365 -3.14 1.93 0.60
CA GLY A 365 -2.61 3.28 0.61
C GLY A 365 -1.42 3.41 -0.33
N CYS A 366 -0.90 4.62 -0.42
CA CYS A 366 0.26 4.91 -1.24
C CYS A 366 1.17 5.94 -0.54
N ASP A 367 2.46 5.64 -0.54
CA ASP A 367 3.50 6.65 -0.38
C ASP A 367 3.80 7.21 -1.77
N VAL A 368 3.28 8.39 -2.03
CA VAL A 368 3.46 9.10 -3.29
C VAL A 368 4.82 9.78 -3.22
N CYS A 369 5.86 9.07 -3.63
CA CYS A 369 7.22 9.48 -3.38
C CYS A 369 8.15 9.27 -4.57
N TYR A 370 9.27 9.96 -4.53
CA TYR A 370 10.40 9.77 -5.43
C TYR A 370 11.72 10.06 -4.71
N THR A 371 12.80 9.47 -5.21
CA THR A 371 14.15 9.79 -4.76
C THR A 371 14.73 10.92 -5.64
N ASN A 372 15.62 11.74 -5.10
CA ASN A 372 16.21 12.90 -5.79
C ASN A 372 17.01 12.56 -7.06
N HIS A 373 17.18 11.26 -7.37
CA HIS A 373 17.86 10.78 -8.58
C HIS A 373 16.90 10.43 -9.72
N ALA A 374 15.59 10.44 -9.46
CA ALA A 374 14.58 10.20 -10.50
C ALA A 374 14.34 11.48 -11.33
N GLU A 375 13.96 11.31 -12.58
CA GLU A 375 13.43 12.37 -13.45
C GLU A 375 11.98 12.67 -13.11
N ALA A 376 11.75 13.11 -11.87
CA ALA A 376 10.44 13.40 -11.32
C ALA A 376 10.50 14.64 -10.42
N ASP A 377 9.38 15.29 -10.23
CA ASP A 377 9.27 16.49 -9.40
C ASP A 377 7.94 16.51 -8.60
N SER A 378 7.72 17.61 -7.89
CA SER A 378 6.51 17.79 -7.08
C SER A 378 5.24 17.83 -7.92
N ASP A 379 5.26 18.33 -9.15
CA ASP A 379 4.08 18.40 -10.04
C ASP A 379 3.64 17.00 -10.48
N ASP A 380 4.58 16.07 -10.67
CA ASP A 380 4.29 14.66 -10.93
C ASP A 380 3.61 14.01 -9.72
N MET A 381 4.08 14.33 -8.50
CA MET A 381 3.50 13.79 -7.25
C MET A 381 2.12 14.39 -6.97
N ASP A 382 1.93 15.69 -7.20
CA ASP A 382 0.62 16.35 -7.14
C ASP A 382 -0.39 15.69 -8.09
N THR A 383 0.06 15.35 -9.30
CA THR A 383 -0.74 14.62 -10.28
C THR A 383 -1.12 13.23 -9.73
N LEU A 384 -0.14 12.44 -9.26
CA LEU A 384 -0.40 11.09 -8.77
C LEU A 384 -1.32 11.08 -7.55
N MET A 385 -1.05 11.92 -6.53
CA MET A 385 -1.89 11.95 -5.33
C MET A 385 -3.33 12.36 -5.62
N THR A 386 -3.53 13.32 -6.56
CA THR A 386 -4.87 13.75 -6.98
C THR A 386 -5.62 12.63 -7.71
N LEU A 387 -4.96 11.89 -8.59
CA LEU A 387 -5.53 10.74 -9.28
C LEU A 387 -5.87 9.61 -8.31
N LEU A 388 -4.99 9.31 -7.35
CA LEU A 388 -5.22 8.29 -6.32
C LEU A 388 -6.38 8.66 -5.40
N ALA A 389 -6.47 9.91 -4.96
CA ALA A 389 -7.59 10.38 -4.15
C ALA A 389 -8.91 10.32 -4.92
N THR A 390 -8.90 10.64 -6.22
CA THR A 390 -10.05 10.48 -7.12
C THR A 390 -10.44 9.01 -7.29
N ALA A 391 -9.45 8.10 -7.33
CA ALA A 391 -9.64 6.66 -7.40
C ALA A 391 -10.10 6.02 -6.07
N GLY A 392 -10.19 6.81 -4.98
CA GLY A 392 -10.62 6.34 -3.67
C GLY A 392 -9.53 5.59 -2.91
N VAL A 393 -8.30 6.08 -2.93
CA VAL A 393 -7.20 5.57 -2.12
C VAL A 393 -7.58 5.58 -0.64
N THR A 394 -7.22 4.51 0.08
CA THR A 394 -7.62 4.34 1.48
C THR A 394 -6.92 5.35 2.38
N TYR A 395 -5.62 5.56 2.16
CA TYR A 395 -4.82 6.56 2.86
C TYR A 395 -3.60 6.96 2.05
N LEU A 396 -3.02 8.10 2.40
CA LEU A 396 -1.75 8.58 1.88
C LEU A 396 -0.76 8.82 3.03
N MET A 397 0.51 8.97 2.68
CA MET A 397 1.54 9.41 3.61
C MET A 397 1.36 10.89 3.94
N GLY A 398 1.89 11.29 5.09
CA GLY A 398 2.00 12.67 5.49
C GLY A 398 3.29 12.86 6.28
N VAL A 399 4.23 13.61 5.70
CA VAL A 399 5.51 13.96 6.34
C VAL A 399 5.59 15.48 6.51
N PRO A 400 6.36 16.00 7.47
CA PRO A 400 6.57 17.43 7.62
C PRO A 400 7.21 18.02 6.34
N GLY A 401 6.53 19.00 5.72
CA GLY A 401 7.06 19.74 4.57
C GLY A 401 7.32 18.93 3.30
N ALA A 402 6.73 17.75 3.16
CA ALA A 402 6.93 16.83 2.03
C ALA A 402 8.36 16.25 1.90
N ASP A 403 9.22 16.48 2.87
CA ASP A 403 10.63 16.05 2.87
C ASP A 403 10.90 15.14 4.07
N ASP A 404 11.14 13.85 3.81
CA ASP A 404 11.53 12.93 4.87
C ASP A 404 13.03 13.07 5.15
N VAL A 405 13.34 13.81 6.20
CA VAL A 405 14.73 14.16 6.57
C VAL A 405 15.53 12.98 7.13
N MET A 406 14.88 11.88 7.51
CA MET A 406 15.55 10.68 7.99
C MET A 406 15.84 9.70 6.83
N LEU A 407 14.84 9.43 5.98
CA LEU A 407 14.98 8.51 4.85
C LEU A 407 15.56 9.17 3.59
N GLY A 408 15.53 10.51 3.50
CA GLY A 408 16.15 11.26 2.42
C GLY A 408 15.43 11.13 1.07
N TYR A 409 14.09 11.19 1.07
CA TYR A 409 13.25 11.15 -0.12
C TYR A 409 12.12 12.17 -0.04
N GLN A 410 11.51 12.49 -1.18
CA GLN A 410 10.36 13.37 -1.29
C GLN A 410 9.06 12.56 -1.24
N SER A 411 8.06 13.05 -0.51
CA SER A 411 6.74 12.43 -0.36
C SER A 411 5.64 13.49 -0.32
N THR A 412 4.50 13.20 0.27
CA THR A 412 3.38 14.13 0.46
C THR A 412 3.38 14.73 1.87
N SER A 413 2.92 15.98 1.98
CA SER A 413 2.86 16.74 3.22
C SER A 413 1.49 16.69 3.89
N PHE A 414 1.39 17.23 5.11
CA PHE A 414 0.09 17.45 5.75
C PHE A 414 -0.78 18.48 5.00
N HIS A 415 -0.15 19.42 4.28
CA HIS A 415 -0.87 20.40 3.44
C HIS A 415 -1.49 19.74 2.22
N ASP A 416 -0.84 18.75 1.61
CA ASP A 416 -1.38 17.98 0.50
C ASP A 416 -2.62 17.19 0.93
N ALA A 417 -2.62 16.67 2.14
CA ALA A 417 -3.78 16.02 2.74
C ALA A 417 -4.98 16.99 2.87
N LEU A 418 -4.72 18.23 3.30
CA LEU A 418 -5.75 19.29 3.39
C LEU A 418 -6.26 19.69 2.01
N TYR A 419 -5.36 19.85 1.06
CA TYR A 419 -5.70 20.16 -0.34
C TYR A 419 -6.65 19.11 -0.90
N LEU A 420 -6.30 17.82 -0.83
CA LEU A 420 -7.11 16.73 -1.36
C LEU A 420 -8.48 16.63 -0.68
N ARG A 421 -8.51 16.75 0.66
CA ARG A 421 -9.77 16.71 1.41
C ARG A 421 -10.69 17.87 1.05
N SER A 422 -10.11 19.06 0.90
CA SER A 422 -10.86 20.26 0.49
C SER A 422 -11.37 20.15 -0.96
N LEU A 423 -10.49 19.73 -1.87
CA LEU A 423 -10.82 19.64 -3.31
C LEU A 423 -11.93 18.63 -3.59
N LEU A 424 -11.87 17.46 -2.93
CA LEU A 424 -12.75 16.32 -3.22
C LEU A 424 -13.87 16.15 -2.17
N GLY A 425 -13.95 17.02 -1.17
CA GLY A 425 -14.95 16.91 -0.09
C GLY A 425 -14.78 15.66 0.77
N LEU A 426 -13.54 15.23 1.04
CA LEU A 426 -13.24 14.00 1.76
C LEU A 426 -13.09 14.27 3.27
N GLY A 427 -13.75 13.44 4.08
CA GLY A 427 -13.59 13.44 5.54
C GLY A 427 -12.41 12.59 6.01
N ARG A 428 -12.14 12.67 7.32
CA ARG A 428 -11.24 11.77 8.08
C ARG A 428 -12.02 10.58 8.59
N THR A 429 -11.38 9.66 9.33
CA THR A 429 -12.13 8.61 10.04
C THR A 429 -13.12 9.24 11.02
N PRO A 430 -14.34 8.66 11.19
CA PRO A 430 -15.37 9.27 12.03
C PRO A 430 -14.94 9.44 13.50
N GLU A 431 -14.15 8.49 14.01
CA GLU A 431 -13.60 8.53 15.37
C GLU A 431 -12.65 9.70 15.55
N PHE A 432 -11.80 9.93 14.55
CA PHE A 432 -10.80 11.00 14.59
C PHE A 432 -11.42 12.37 14.41
N GLU A 433 -12.44 12.51 13.57
CA GLU A 433 -13.22 13.77 13.44
C GLU A 433 -13.82 14.18 14.77
N ARG A 434 -14.49 13.25 15.48
CA ARG A 434 -15.03 13.54 16.83
C ARG A 434 -13.96 13.96 17.82
N TRP A 435 -12.81 13.31 17.76
CA TRP A 435 -11.68 13.66 18.61
C TRP A 435 -11.12 15.06 18.31
N LEU A 436 -10.98 15.43 17.03
CA LEU A 436 -10.51 16.77 16.63
C LEU A 436 -11.46 17.88 17.17
N VAL A 437 -12.76 17.65 17.11
CA VAL A 437 -13.76 18.58 17.67
C VAL A 437 -13.62 18.66 19.20
N ALA A 438 -13.53 17.52 19.87
CA ALA A 438 -13.38 17.47 21.33
C ALA A 438 -12.08 18.14 21.83
N MET A 439 -11.01 18.09 21.03
CA MET A 439 -9.73 18.74 21.31
C MET A 439 -9.71 20.22 20.89
N GLY A 440 -10.77 20.75 20.28
CA GLY A 440 -10.80 22.12 19.77
C GLY A 440 -9.84 22.38 18.61
N ILE A 441 -9.50 21.34 17.84
CA ILE A 441 -8.69 21.42 16.61
C ILE A 441 -9.58 21.67 15.40
N ALA A 442 -10.82 21.16 15.42
CA ALA A 442 -11.79 21.37 14.35
C ALA A 442 -13.14 21.86 14.92
N ASP A 443 -13.95 22.50 14.08
CA ASP A 443 -15.34 22.80 14.38
C ASP A 443 -16.26 21.60 14.09
N ASP A 444 -17.55 21.73 14.45
CA ASP A 444 -18.56 20.69 14.22
C ASP A 444 -18.79 20.34 12.72
N ALA A 445 -18.34 21.19 11.81
CA ALA A 445 -18.35 20.91 10.37
C ALA A 445 -17.07 20.24 9.87
N GLY A 446 -16.14 19.88 10.77
CA GLY A 446 -14.85 19.24 10.45
C GLY A 446 -13.79 20.19 9.89
N ARG A 447 -14.02 21.52 9.92
CA ARG A 447 -13.04 22.51 9.46
C ARG A 447 -12.03 22.78 10.55
N LEU A 448 -10.74 22.75 10.19
CA LEU A 448 -9.66 23.04 11.13
C LEU A 448 -9.74 24.50 11.62
N LEU A 449 -9.54 24.66 12.93
CA LEU A 449 -9.47 25.96 13.60
C LEU A 449 -8.02 26.45 13.64
N ALA A 450 -7.84 27.75 13.75
CA ALA A 450 -6.51 28.31 14.03
C ALA A 450 -5.99 27.76 15.36
N ALA A 451 -4.69 27.48 15.42
CA ALA A 451 -4.04 27.04 16.66
C ALA A 451 -4.32 28.06 17.80
N SER A 452 -4.69 27.56 18.95
CA SER A 452 -5.03 28.38 20.13
C SER A 452 -4.13 27.99 21.30
N ASP A 453 -3.68 28.97 22.05
CA ASP A 453 -2.95 28.80 23.30
C ASP A 453 -3.74 28.03 24.37
N ARG A 454 -5.02 27.82 24.17
CA ARG A 454 -5.88 26.99 25.05
C ARG A 454 -6.03 25.55 24.56
N ASN A 455 -5.42 25.19 23.42
CA ASN A 455 -5.47 23.82 22.94
C ASN A 455 -4.75 22.86 23.90
N PRO A 456 -5.38 21.77 24.38
CA PRO A 456 -4.77 20.86 25.36
C PRO A 456 -3.45 20.25 24.92
N LEU A 457 -3.28 19.95 23.64
CA LEU A 457 -2.01 19.42 23.10
C LEU A 457 -0.89 20.46 23.22
N LEU A 458 -1.18 21.73 22.84
CA LEU A 458 -0.20 22.82 22.90
C LEU A 458 0.15 23.17 24.34
N LEU A 459 -0.82 23.19 25.26
CA LEU A 459 -0.59 23.46 26.67
C LEU A 459 0.27 22.39 27.33
N ASP A 460 0.02 21.12 27.06
CA ASP A 460 0.83 20.01 27.57
C ASP A 460 2.27 20.10 27.08
N PHE A 461 2.45 20.32 25.80
CA PHE A 461 3.77 20.45 25.19
C PHE A 461 4.56 21.63 25.80
N ALA A 462 3.92 22.79 25.91
CA ALA A 462 4.53 23.98 26.54
C ALA A 462 4.92 23.74 28.00
N SER A 463 4.10 23.03 28.78
CA SER A 463 4.38 22.74 30.19
C SER A 463 5.60 21.85 30.41
N ARG A 464 5.85 20.90 29.50
CA ARG A 464 7.01 20.00 29.55
C ARG A 464 8.33 20.71 29.24
N ARG A 465 8.31 21.79 28.44
CA ARG A 465 9.49 22.62 28.16
C ARG A 465 9.85 23.56 29.31
N ALA A 466 8.89 23.85 30.16
CA ALA A 466 9.08 24.75 31.32
C ALA A 466 9.52 24.00 32.59
N ALA A 467 9.49 22.67 32.59
CA ALA A 467 9.91 21.79 33.67
C ALA A 467 11.30 21.19 33.42
#